data_164faf5898ed2e711c525fa14dcd13f2
#
_entry.id   164faf5898ed2e711c525fa14dcd13f2
#
_cell.length_a   1.000
_cell.length_b   1.000
_cell.length_c   1.000
_cell.angle_alpha   90.00
_cell.angle_beta   90.00
_cell.angle_gamma   90.00
#
_symmetry.space_group_name_H-M   'P 1'
#
loop_
_entity.id
_entity.type
_entity.pdbx_description
1 polymer ?
#
loop_
_entity_poly.entity_id
_entity_poly.type
_entity_poly.pdbx_seq_one_letter_code
_entity_poly.pdbx_strand_id
1 'polypeptide(L)'
;MEQNAVNAVLKNKEPYLMIQEVYELLKQIRLRANNRQLDPLSYAVKRLKEKLSVESDFGYGNDAVIACENNIAKQLRSLVDMVSKVENDDSEESINAMNRAVMNVNSLLQRRIELKRR
;
A
#
# COMPACT_ATOMS: atom_id res chain seq x y z
N MET A 1 10.82 -12.77 24.42
CA MET A 1 11.43 -11.51 24.00
C MET A 1 11.91 -11.53 22.55
N GLU A 2 12.60 -12.57 22.12
CA GLU A 2 13.06 -12.69 20.73
C GLU A 2 11.90 -12.67 19.72
N GLN A 3 10.80 -13.32 20.06
CA GLN A 3 9.62 -13.39 19.20
C GLN A 3 8.98 -12.03 19.00
N ASN A 4 8.98 -11.16 20.02
CA ASN A 4 8.44 -9.82 19.91
C ASN A 4 9.31 -8.93 19.00
N ALA A 5 10.63 -9.08 19.08
CA ALA A 5 11.55 -8.35 18.20
C ALA A 5 11.38 -8.76 16.74
N VAL A 6 11.21 -10.06 16.47
CA VAL A 6 10.97 -10.59 15.12
C VAL A 6 9.64 -10.05 14.59
N ASN A 7 8.58 -10.06 15.40
CA ASN A 7 7.27 -9.55 14.98
C ASN A 7 7.31 -8.06 14.67
N ALA A 8 8.06 -7.27 15.45
CA ALA A 8 8.22 -5.85 15.20
C ALA A 8 8.95 -5.58 13.87
N VAL A 9 10.00 -6.34 13.57
CA VAL A 9 10.73 -6.23 12.31
C VAL A 9 9.83 -6.57 11.12
N LEU A 10 9.05 -7.65 11.24
CA LEU A 10 8.11 -8.05 10.19
C LEU A 10 7.02 -7.00 9.96
N LYS A 11 6.44 -6.45 11.04
CA LYS A 11 5.45 -5.39 10.95
C LYS A 11 6.01 -4.13 10.29
N ASN A 12 7.25 -3.80 10.60
CA ASN A 12 7.91 -2.62 10.02
C ASN A 12 8.01 -2.74 8.49
N LYS A 13 8.20 -3.94 7.97
CA LYS A 13 8.34 -4.19 6.52
C LYS A 13 7.01 -4.53 5.83
N GLU A 14 5.98 -4.86 6.58
CA GLU A 14 4.70 -5.33 6.03
C GLU A 14 4.09 -4.37 5.01
N PRO A 15 3.99 -3.05 5.28
CA PRO A 15 3.41 -2.13 4.29
C PRO A 15 4.19 -2.10 2.98
N TYR A 16 5.51 -2.11 3.04
CA TYR A 16 6.34 -2.15 1.85
C TYR A 16 6.15 -3.45 1.06
N LEU A 17 6.10 -4.58 1.75
CA LEU A 17 5.91 -5.89 1.10
C LEU A 17 4.54 -5.98 0.43
N MET A 18 3.51 -5.43 1.05
CA MET A 18 2.17 -5.41 0.46
C MET A 18 2.12 -4.57 -0.81
N ILE A 19 2.69 -3.37 -0.80
CA ILE A 19 2.67 -2.52 -2.00
C ILE A 19 3.58 -3.08 -3.09
N GLN A 20 4.65 -3.76 -2.73
CA GLN A 20 5.50 -4.45 -3.69
C GLN A 20 4.72 -5.56 -4.39
N GLU A 21 3.91 -6.31 -3.68
CA GLU A 21 3.03 -7.34 -4.26
C GLU A 21 2.03 -6.72 -5.23
N VAL A 22 1.40 -5.61 -4.85
CA VAL A 22 0.48 -4.88 -5.73
C VAL A 22 1.19 -4.44 -7.01
N TYR A 23 2.38 -3.88 -6.88
CA TYR A 23 3.17 -3.43 -8.03
C TYR A 23 3.48 -4.57 -8.99
N GLU A 24 3.95 -5.70 -8.47
CA GLU A 24 4.29 -6.87 -9.29
C GLU A 24 3.05 -7.46 -9.98
N LEU A 25 1.93 -7.54 -9.27
CA LEU A 25 0.68 -8.04 -9.84
C LEU A 25 0.19 -7.13 -10.98
N LEU A 26 0.22 -5.82 -10.78
CA LEU A 26 -0.18 -4.86 -11.82
C LEU A 26 0.72 -4.96 -13.05
N LYS A 27 2.01 -5.13 -12.83
CA LYS A 27 2.99 -5.28 -13.90
C LYS A 27 2.69 -6.51 -14.73
N GLN A 28 2.41 -7.65 -14.09
CA GLN A 28 2.06 -8.89 -14.78
C GLN A 28 0.75 -8.76 -15.55
N ILE A 29 -0.27 -8.16 -14.95
CA ILE A 29 -1.58 -7.96 -15.58
C ILE A 29 -1.42 -7.03 -16.79
N ARG A 30 -0.66 -5.94 -16.65
CA ARG A 30 -0.41 -5.00 -17.74
C ARG A 30 0.24 -5.69 -18.94
N LEU A 31 1.19 -6.60 -18.70
CA LEU A 31 1.86 -7.34 -19.77
C LEU A 31 0.92 -8.29 -20.49
N ARG A 32 -0.03 -8.91 -19.77
CA ARG A 32 -0.98 -9.87 -20.35
C ARG A 32 -2.17 -9.21 -21.02
N ALA A 33 -2.76 -8.24 -20.36
CA ALA A 33 -4.01 -7.61 -20.80
C ALA A 33 -3.80 -6.46 -21.79
N ASN A 34 -2.59 -5.90 -21.85
CA ASN A 34 -2.27 -4.74 -22.69
C ASN A 34 -3.23 -3.56 -22.47
N ASN A 35 -3.70 -3.38 -21.24
CA ASN A 35 -4.64 -2.32 -20.88
C ASN A 35 -3.88 -1.09 -20.39
N ARG A 36 -3.80 -0.06 -21.24
CA ARG A 36 -3.09 1.17 -20.96
C ARG A 36 -3.74 2.01 -19.87
N GLN A 37 -5.01 1.76 -19.55
CA GLN A 37 -5.69 2.46 -18.45
C GLN A 37 -5.07 2.12 -17.09
N LEU A 38 -4.32 1.03 -17.01
CA LEU A 38 -3.58 0.65 -15.80
C LEU A 38 -2.28 1.44 -15.61
N ASP A 39 -1.79 2.14 -16.62
CA ASP A 39 -0.51 2.84 -16.54
C ASP A 39 -0.48 3.93 -15.47
N PRO A 40 -1.47 4.83 -15.37
CA PRO A 40 -1.48 5.82 -14.29
C PRO A 40 -1.53 5.19 -12.90
N LEU A 41 -2.30 4.10 -12.74
CA LEU A 41 -2.37 3.36 -11.49
C LEU A 41 -1.03 2.73 -11.15
N SER A 42 -0.39 2.09 -12.11
CA SER A 42 0.93 1.47 -11.93
C SER A 42 1.98 2.49 -11.52
N TYR A 43 1.94 3.68 -12.12
CA TYR A 43 2.84 4.78 -11.76
C TYR A 43 2.59 5.24 -10.32
N ALA A 44 1.32 5.42 -9.94
CA ALA A 44 0.95 5.83 -8.59
C ALA A 44 1.39 4.80 -7.54
N VAL A 45 1.22 3.52 -7.84
CA VAL A 45 1.66 2.41 -6.98
C VAL A 45 3.19 2.40 -6.86
N LYS A 46 3.90 2.62 -7.95
CA LYS A 46 5.37 2.71 -7.93
C LYS A 46 5.85 3.82 -7.01
N ARG A 47 5.23 4.99 -7.09
CA ARG A 47 5.56 6.13 -6.22
C ARG A 47 5.27 5.81 -4.76
N LEU A 48 4.14 5.18 -4.49
CA LEU A 48 3.78 4.76 -3.14
C LEU A 48 4.79 3.75 -2.59
N LYS A 49 5.21 2.80 -3.43
CA LYS A 49 6.26 1.83 -3.07
C LYS A 49 7.56 2.54 -2.67
N GLU A 50 7.96 3.55 -3.45
CA GLU A 50 9.15 4.34 -3.14
C GLU A 50 9.03 5.06 -1.79
N LYS A 51 7.87 5.66 -1.52
CA LYS A 51 7.61 6.32 -0.23
C LYS A 51 7.70 5.34 0.93
N LEU A 52 7.08 4.17 0.80
CA LEU A 52 7.08 3.16 1.85
C LEU A 52 8.47 2.53 2.04
N SER A 53 9.31 2.51 1.00
CA SER A 53 10.66 1.96 1.11
C SER A 53 11.57 2.80 2.02
N VAL A 54 11.30 4.11 2.11
CA VAL A 54 12.08 5.01 2.96
C VAL A 54 11.45 5.26 4.32
N GLU A 55 10.17 4.87 4.49
CA GLU A 55 9.50 4.99 5.78
C GLU A 55 9.92 3.84 6.69
N SER A 56 10.32 4.21 7.89
CA SER A 56 10.73 3.25 8.92
C SER A 56 9.91 3.46 10.18
N ASP A 57 10.22 2.73 11.22
CA ASP A 57 9.61 2.88 12.54
C ASP A 57 8.12 2.52 12.62
N PHE A 58 7.61 1.76 11.65
CA PHE A 58 6.26 1.21 11.77
C PHE A 58 6.19 0.29 12.99
N GLY A 59 5.17 0.48 13.81
CA GLY A 59 4.95 -0.30 15.02
C GLY A 59 5.59 0.27 16.28
N TYR A 60 6.30 1.39 16.17
CA TYR A 60 7.06 1.98 17.29
C TYR A 60 6.53 3.32 17.78
N GLY A 61 5.48 3.84 17.18
CA GLY A 61 4.92 5.14 17.56
C GLY A 61 3.98 5.06 18.76
N ASN A 62 3.38 6.21 19.10
CA ASN A 62 2.34 6.28 20.12
C ASN A 62 1.03 5.68 19.59
N ASP A 63 0.00 5.63 20.41
CA ASP A 63 -1.28 5.00 20.06
C ASP A 63 -1.91 5.63 18.82
N ALA A 64 -1.82 6.94 18.64
CA ALA A 64 -2.38 7.63 17.49
C ALA A 64 -1.64 7.25 16.20
N VAL A 65 -0.30 7.15 16.26
CA VAL A 65 0.52 6.72 15.13
C VAL A 65 0.20 5.27 14.78
N ILE A 66 0.12 4.39 15.76
CA ILE A 66 -0.19 2.96 15.53
C ILE A 66 -1.58 2.80 14.94
N ALA A 67 -2.57 3.56 15.40
CA ALA A 67 -3.92 3.53 14.82
C ALA A 67 -3.89 3.94 13.35
N CYS A 68 -3.12 4.97 13.01
CA CYS A 68 -2.94 5.41 11.64
C CYS A 68 -2.27 4.32 10.78
N GLU A 69 -1.25 3.68 11.32
CA GLU A 69 -0.54 2.57 10.66
C GLU A 69 -1.45 1.37 10.41
N ASN A 70 -2.34 1.07 11.35
CA ASN A 70 -3.34 0.00 11.18
C ASN A 70 -4.29 0.33 10.03
N ASN A 71 -4.69 1.59 9.88
CA ASN A 71 -5.51 2.03 8.76
C ASN A 71 -4.77 1.93 7.42
N ILE A 72 -3.48 2.26 7.41
CA ILE A 72 -2.64 2.08 6.22
C ILE A 72 -2.62 0.60 5.81
N ALA A 73 -2.36 -0.29 6.75
CA ALA A 73 -2.33 -1.73 6.48
C ALA A 73 -3.67 -2.23 5.95
N LYS A 74 -4.77 -1.74 6.50
CA LYS A 74 -6.13 -2.10 6.07
C LYS A 74 -6.38 -1.68 4.63
N GLN A 75 -5.99 -0.47 4.26
CA GLN A 75 -6.13 0.03 2.89
C GLN A 75 -5.25 -0.75 1.91
N LEU A 76 -4.03 -1.09 2.31
CA LEU A 76 -3.12 -1.88 1.49
C LEU A 76 -3.66 -3.29 1.23
N ARG A 77 -4.24 -3.94 2.25
CA ARG A 77 -4.89 -5.25 2.07
C ARG A 77 -6.07 -5.17 1.10
N SER A 78 -6.89 -4.13 1.22
CA SER A 78 -7.98 -3.88 0.27
C SER A 78 -7.44 -3.72 -1.15
N LEU A 79 -6.33 -3.00 -1.30
CA LEU A 79 -5.72 -2.78 -2.61
C LEU A 79 -5.20 -4.09 -3.21
N VAL A 80 -4.56 -4.95 -2.40
CA VAL A 80 -4.12 -6.28 -2.84
C VAL A 80 -5.31 -7.09 -3.36
N ASP A 81 -6.42 -7.09 -2.62
CA ASP A 81 -7.63 -7.80 -3.02
C ASP A 81 -8.21 -7.26 -4.33
N MET A 82 -8.26 -5.95 -4.49
CA MET A 82 -8.76 -5.32 -5.72
C MET A 82 -7.89 -5.70 -6.92
N VAL A 83 -6.57 -5.65 -6.76
CA VAL A 83 -5.64 -5.95 -7.86
C VAL A 83 -5.74 -7.42 -8.25
N SER A 84 -5.89 -8.33 -7.31
CA SER A 84 -6.02 -9.76 -7.63
C SER A 84 -7.30 -10.06 -8.43
N LYS A 85 -8.31 -9.19 -8.38
CA LYS A 85 -9.55 -9.33 -9.12
C LYS A 85 -9.56 -8.60 -10.46
N VAL A 86 -8.62 -7.68 -10.69
CA VAL A 86 -8.64 -6.81 -11.87
C VAL A 86 -8.41 -7.58 -13.17
N GLU A 87 -7.77 -8.74 -13.10
CA GLU A 87 -7.57 -9.59 -14.27
C GLU A 87 -8.91 -10.02 -14.89
N ASN A 88 -9.93 -10.22 -14.05
CA ASN A 88 -11.29 -10.60 -14.47
C ASN A 88 -12.24 -9.41 -14.54
N ASP A 89 -11.85 -8.27 -13.95
CA ASP A 89 -12.68 -7.06 -13.92
C ASP A 89 -11.75 -5.84 -13.96
N ASP A 90 -11.39 -5.45 -15.19
CA ASP A 90 -10.57 -4.27 -15.45
C ASP A 90 -11.43 -3.05 -15.84
N SER A 91 -12.67 -3.01 -15.37
CA SER A 91 -13.57 -1.90 -15.63
C SER A 91 -13.01 -0.58 -15.09
N GLU A 92 -13.46 0.52 -15.70
CA GLU A 92 -13.10 1.86 -15.24
C GLU A 92 -13.45 2.07 -13.77
N GLU A 93 -14.57 1.52 -13.33
CA GLU A 93 -15.02 1.59 -11.94
C GLU A 93 -14.02 0.89 -11.00
N SER A 94 -13.57 -0.30 -11.36
CA SER A 94 -12.58 -1.05 -10.57
C SER A 94 -11.23 -0.31 -10.53
N ILE A 95 -10.79 0.22 -11.65
CA ILE A 95 -9.54 1.00 -11.73
C ILE A 95 -9.64 2.26 -10.86
N ASN A 96 -10.77 2.94 -10.92
CA ASN A 96 -11.01 4.14 -10.09
C ASN A 96 -11.03 3.80 -8.60
N ALA A 97 -11.59 2.65 -8.22
CA ALA A 97 -11.59 2.20 -6.83
C ALA A 97 -10.15 1.95 -6.33
N MET A 98 -9.31 1.35 -7.16
CA MET A 98 -7.90 1.14 -6.82
C MET A 98 -7.15 2.47 -6.69
N ASN A 99 -7.40 3.41 -7.59
CA ASN A 99 -6.81 4.75 -7.51
C ASN A 99 -7.20 5.46 -6.21
N ARG A 100 -8.46 5.35 -5.80
CA ARG A 100 -8.92 5.91 -4.52
C ARG A 100 -8.21 5.27 -3.33
N ALA A 101 -8.00 3.96 -3.37
CA ALA A 101 -7.27 3.26 -2.31
C ALA A 101 -5.83 3.76 -2.19
N VAL A 102 -5.14 3.96 -3.31
CA VAL A 102 -3.79 4.53 -3.34
C VAL A 102 -3.78 5.95 -2.76
N MET A 103 -4.74 6.78 -3.15
CA MET A 103 -4.88 8.14 -2.60
C MET A 103 -5.12 8.12 -1.10
N ASN A 104 -5.94 7.19 -0.62
CA ASN A 104 -6.20 7.04 0.82
C ASN A 104 -4.93 6.67 1.58
N VAL A 105 -4.11 5.77 1.04
CA VAL A 105 -2.84 5.41 1.67
C VAL A 105 -1.90 6.61 1.70
N ASN A 106 -1.81 7.38 0.61
CA ASN A 106 -1.00 8.60 0.57
C ASN A 106 -1.43 9.60 1.65
N SER A 107 -2.73 9.80 1.82
CA SER A 107 -3.28 10.70 2.83
C SER A 107 -2.96 10.22 4.24
N LEU A 108 -3.06 8.91 4.47
CA LEU A 108 -2.74 8.30 5.77
C LEU A 108 -1.25 8.39 6.08
N LEU A 109 -0.37 8.25 5.08
CA LEU A 109 1.07 8.44 5.26
C LEU A 109 1.39 9.87 5.66
N GLN A 110 0.74 10.84 5.03
CA GLN A 110 0.89 12.25 5.41
C GLN A 110 0.41 12.49 6.84
N ARG A 111 -0.72 11.91 7.20
CA ARG A 111 -1.25 11.99 8.57
C ARG A 111 -0.29 11.39 9.58
N ARG A 112 0.31 10.24 9.25
CA ARG A 112 1.30 9.58 10.11
C ARG A 112 2.49 10.48 10.36
N ILE A 113 3.00 11.16 9.32
CA ILE A 113 4.11 12.10 9.43
C ILE A 113 3.74 13.24 10.40
N GLU A 114 2.56 13.81 10.27
CA GLU A 114 2.07 14.87 11.14
C GLU A 114 1.96 14.40 12.60
N LEU A 115 1.44 13.20 12.81
CA LEU A 115 1.30 12.63 14.16
C LEU A 115 2.66 12.36 14.81
N LYS A 116 3.66 11.97 14.04
CA LYS A 116 5.02 11.73 14.54
C LYS A 116 5.73 13.02 14.97
N ARG A 117 5.34 14.16 14.41
CA ARG A 117 5.93 15.46 14.75
C ARG A 117 5.37 16.03 16.07
N ARG A 118 4.30 15.47 16.58
CA ARG A 118 3.70 15.88 17.86
C ARG A 118 4.37 15.11 18.99
#